data_f5feb7d7b937bbcded0389185fc04af8
#
_entry.id   f5feb7d7b937bbcded0389185fc04af8
#
_cell.length_a   1.000
_cell.length_b   1.000
_cell.length_c   1.000
_cell.angle_alpha   90.00
_cell.angle_beta   90.00
_cell.angle_gamma   90.00
#
_symmetry.space_group_name_H-M   'P 1'
#
loop_
_entity.id
_entity.type
_entity.pdbx_description
1 polymer ?
#
loop_
_entity_poly.entity_id
_entity_poly.type
_entity_poly.pdbx_seq_one_letter_code
_entity_poly.pdbx_strand_id
1 'polypeptide(L)'
;MGSSLGLWWFAPVLSGGGYGSEAVALLLGLHRASDSSVAVRATHHGDAMDQEHVFGLPSSSREALEATLRASTPTAEQAVVVCHSEPGAWHPALYETSRCPPAGAAVAVGRTMFETDRLDPEHVKRLNAMREVWVPTRWGLDTFARAGVRPEKLRVVPEAVDIDRFDADAVAASPEFDLEARARRVLGPPLRGGGVRSTKFLSVFKWEARKAPEVLLNAYLDAFTAEDDVALFVRCDLYHDAATETRGGDPVSARIAAFAEARREKGATRKASPRVYALPRVPETEMPSAYAAADAFVLPSRGEGWGRPHVEAMSLGLPVIATNWSGPTAFMTRENAYPLAVQDELVALPEDSHWKTHRWAQPSEHHLRSLLKHVHASPEEARRKGERAAADVRRRFAPETVAREVTRHVERLAREWREERARAEREL
;
A
#
# COMPACT_ATOMS: atom_id res chain seq x y z
N MET A 1 -14.76 -16.86 36.31
CA MET A 1 -13.79 -16.01 35.58
C MET A 1 -14.18 -16.05 34.10
N GLY A 2 -14.87 -15.04 33.58
CA GLY A 2 -15.26 -15.01 32.16
C GLY A 2 -14.02 -14.84 31.30
N SER A 3 -13.78 -15.78 30.39
CA SER A 3 -12.65 -15.73 29.45
C SER A 3 -12.67 -14.42 28.65
N SER A 4 -11.54 -13.72 28.60
CA SER A 4 -11.33 -12.58 27.71
C SER A 4 -11.53 -13.05 26.26
N LEU A 5 -12.20 -12.26 25.41
CA LEU A 5 -12.24 -12.58 23.98
C LEU A 5 -10.82 -12.44 23.41
N GLY A 6 -10.43 -13.41 22.57
CA GLY A 6 -9.23 -13.32 21.76
C GLY A 6 -9.49 -12.57 20.44
N LEU A 7 -8.51 -12.56 19.55
CA LEU A 7 -8.55 -11.98 18.22
C LEU A 7 -8.42 -13.07 17.16
N TRP A 8 -9.39 -13.18 16.26
CA TRP A 8 -9.31 -14.07 15.11
C TRP A 8 -9.32 -13.24 13.82
N TRP A 9 -8.17 -13.22 13.12
CA TRP A 9 -7.94 -12.37 11.97
C TRP A 9 -8.05 -13.14 10.65
N PHE A 10 -9.04 -12.81 9.85
CA PHE A 10 -9.22 -13.33 8.49
C PHE A 10 -8.65 -12.33 7.50
N ALA A 11 -7.57 -12.68 6.80
CA ALA A 11 -6.91 -11.81 5.83
C ALA A 11 -6.16 -12.63 4.77
N PRO A 12 -5.80 -12.06 3.62
CA PRO A 12 -5.01 -12.75 2.60
C PRO A 12 -3.51 -12.83 2.98
N VAL A 13 -3.22 -13.33 4.19
CA VAL A 13 -1.88 -13.36 4.82
C VAL A 13 -0.83 -14.16 4.04
N LEU A 14 -1.24 -15.00 3.09
CA LEU A 14 -0.36 -15.77 2.21
C LEU A 14 -0.30 -15.18 0.79
N SER A 15 -0.80 -13.95 0.59
CA SER A 15 -0.79 -13.24 -0.69
C SER A 15 0.18 -12.05 -0.65
N GLY A 16 0.89 -11.80 -1.75
CA GLY A 16 1.76 -10.63 -1.92
C GLY A 16 1.04 -9.30 -2.15
N GLY A 17 -0.30 -9.26 -2.04
CA GLY A 17 -1.10 -8.05 -2.19
C GLY A 17 -1.00 -7.08 -1.02
N GLY A 18 -1.56 -5.88 -1.18
CA GLY A 18 -1.54 -4.84 -0.15
C GLY A 18 -2.18 -5.26 1.17
N TYR A 19 -3.34 -5.91 1.12
CA TYR A 19 -4.01 -6.48 2.30
C TYR A 19 -3.20 -7.57 3.00
N GLY A 20 -2.50 -8.42 2.22
CA GLY A 20 -1.65 -9.48 2.77
C GLY A 20 -0.44 -8.90 3.50
N SER A 21 0.29 -8.01 2.88
CA SER A 21 1.46 -7.35 3.46
C SER A 21 1.10 -6.55 4.72
N GLU A 22 -0.05 -5.86 4.73
CA GLU A 22 -0.57 -5.17 5.91
C GLU A 22 -0.83 -6.14 7.06
N ALA A 23 -1.56 -7.23 6.77
CA ALA A 23 -1.92 -8.21 7.79
C ALA A 23 -0.68 -8.88 8.40
N VAL A 24 0.32 -9.23 7.59
CA VAL A 24 1.59 -9.81 8.06
C VAL A 24 2.34 -8.84 8.98
N ALA A 25 2.46 -7.57 8.60
CA ALA A 25 3.11 -6.56 9.45
C ALA A 25 2.38 -6.37 10.80
N LEU A 26 1.05 -6.39 10.80
CA LEU A 26 0.27 -6.29 12.02
C LEU A 26 0.43 -7.54 12.90
N LEU A 27 0.35 -8.75 12.31
CA LEU A 27 0.53 -10.01 13.05
C LEU A 27 1.92 -10.10 13.68
N LEU A 28 2.95 -9.61 12.98
CA LEU A 28 4.29 -9.46 13.54
C LEU A 28 4.30 -8.54 14.77
N GLY A 29 3.63 -7.39 14.69
CA GLY A 29 3.50 -6.48 15.82
C GLY A 29 2.74 -7.10 17.00
N LEU A 30 1.66 -7.83 16.76
CA LEU A 30 0.90 -8.55 17.79
C LEU A 30 1.73 -9.68 18.42
N HIS A 31 2.53 -10.38 17.64
CA HIS A 31 3.42 -11.44 18.12
C HIS A 31 4.55 -10.89 19.01
N ARG A 32 5.12 -9.73 18.64
CA ARG A 32 6.19 -9.06 19.41
C ARG A 32 5.70 -8.36 20.67
N ALA A 33 4.45 -7.94 20.69
CA ALA A 33 3.82 -7.32 21.85
C ALA A 33 3.54 -8.39 22.94
N SER A 34 4.59 -8.88 23.59
CA SER A 34 4.57 -9.95 24.60
C SER A 34 3.66 -9.68 25.80
N ASP A 35 3.25 -8.44 26.03
CA ASP A 35 2.30 -8.03 27.07
C ASP A 35 0.83 -8.15 26.65
N SER A 36 0.52 -8.61 25.42
CA SER A 36 -0.87 -8.72 25.00
C SER A 36 -1.53 -9.92 25.68
N SER A 37 -2.49 -9.63 26.56
CA SER A 37 -3.40 -10.60 27.17
C SER A 37 -4.35 -11.25 26.14
N VAL A 38 -4.22 -10.92 24.86
CA VAL A 38 -5.13 -11.30 23.77
C VAL A 38 -4.51 -12.46 22.97
N ALA A 39 -5.15 -13.64 23.03
CA ALA A 39 -4.79 -14.76 22.16
C ALA A 39 -5.10 -14.40 20.69
N VAL A 40 -4.14 -14.63 19.80
CA VAL A 40 -4.24 -14.28 18.36
C VAL A 40 -4.28 -15.54 17.52
N ARG A 41 -5.24 -15.58 16.59
CA ARG A 41 -5.37 -16.60 15.56
C ARG A 41 -5.52 -15.92 14.20
N ALA A 42 -4.89 -16.46 13.15
CA ALA A 42 -5.08 -16.00 11.78
C ALA A 42 -5.67 -17.09 10.87
N THR A 43 -6.36 -16.66 9.83
CA THR A 43 -6.86 -17.53 8.75
C THR A 43 -6.62 -16.82 7.42
N HIS A 44 -6.04 -17.53 6.47
CA HIS A 44 -5.93 -17.00 5.10
C HIS A 44 -7.31 -16.86 4.46
N HIS A 45 -7.60 -15.68 3.88
CA HIS A 45 -8.93 -15.35 3.35
C HIS A 45 -8.85 -14.21 2.34
N GLY A 46 -9.62 -14.30 1.27
CA GLY A 46 -9.94 -13.15 0.40
C GLY A 46 -9.07 -12.97 -0.84
N ASP A 47 -8.01 -13.74 -1.02
CA ASP A 47 -7.13 -13.67 -2.22
C ASP A 47 -6.41 -15.01 -2.41
N ALA A 48 -5.77 -15.21 -3.57
CA ALA A 48 -4.99 -16.41 -3.86
C ALA A 48 -3.68 -16.44 -3.06
N MET A 49 -3.23 -17.65 -2.72
CA MET A 49 -1.92 -17.86 -2.07
C MET A 49 -0.79 -17.64 -3.07
N ASP A 50 0.26 -16.94 -2.63
CA ASP A 50 1.52 -16.74 -3.35
C ASP A 50 2.68 -17.32 -2.53
N GLN A 51 3.17 -18.48 -2.96
CA GLN A 51 4.26 -19.17 -2.27
C GLN A 51 5.57 -18.37 -2.31
N GLU A 52 5.87 -17.71 -3.41
CA GLU A 52 7.08 -16.89 -3.52
C GLU A 52 7.06 -15.73 -2.53
N HIS A 53 5.89 -15.11 -2.34
CA HIS A 53 5.70 -14.07 -1.31
C HIS A 53 6.01 -14.63 0.07
N VAL A 54 5.43 -15.76 0.44
CA VAL A 54 5.62 -16.36 1.78
C VAL A 54 7.08 -16.73 2.03
N PHE A 55 7.75 -17.34 1.07
CA PHE A 55 9.18 -17.68 1.17
C PHE A 55 10.10 -16.45 1.18
N GLY A 56 9.66 -15.36 0.55
CA GLY A 56 10.37 -14.08 0.53
C GLY A 56 10.23 -13.24 1.82
N LEU A 57 9.37 -13.64 2.77
CA LEU A 57 9.23 -12.92 4.03
C LEU A 57 10.46 -13.15 4.94
N PRO A 58 10.88 -12.14 5.73
CA PRO A 58 11.87 -12.31 6.78
C PRO A 58 11.48 -13.46 7.75
N SER A 59 12.46 -14.14 8.34
CA SER A 59 12.24 -15.27 9.25
C SER A 59 11.31 -14.91 10.41
N SER A 60 11.51 -13.73 11.04
CA SER A 60 10.64 -13.24 12.12
C SER A 60 9.19 -13.07 11.70
N SER A 61 8.94 -12.57 10.51
CA SER A 61 7.58 -12.41 9.97
C SER A 61 6.94 -13.76 9.65
N ARG A 62 7.71 -14.72 9.12
CA ARG A 62 7.23 -16.10 8.90
C ARG A 62 6.90 -16.81 10.19
N GLU A 63 7.74 -16.72 11.21
CA GLU A 63 7.51 -17.32 12.53
C GLU A 63 6.22 -16.80 13.17
N ALA A 64 6.03 -15.47 13.16
CA ALA A 64 4.81 -14.84 13.66
C ALA A 64 3.56 -15.31 12.89
N LEU A 65 3.66 -15.35 11.54
CA LEU A 65 2.59 -15.81 10.68
C LEU A 65 2.25 -17.28 10.92
N GLU A 66 3.24 -18.16 10.96
CA GLU A 66 3.05 -19.59 11.23
C GLU A 66 2.44 -19.86 12.60
N ALA A 67 2.91 -19.17 13.64
CA ALA A 67 2.39 -19.30 14.98
C ALA A 67 0.89 -18.97 15.03
N THR A 68 0.48 -17.90 14.39
CA THR A 68 -0.93 -17.46 14.36
C THR A 68 -1.82 -18.33 13.46
N LEU A 69 -1.30 -18.85 12.35
CA LEU A 69 -2.03 -19.77 11.46
C LEU A 69 -2.25 -21.17 12.10
N ARG A 70 -1.29 -21.66 12.89
CA ARG A 70 -1.39 -22.93 13.61
C ARG A 70 -2.25 -22.87 14.88
N ALA A 71 -2.58 -21.68 15.35
CA ALA A 71 -3.39 -21.51 16.55
C ALA A 71 -4.81 -22.08 16.32
N SER A 72 -5.28 -22.91 17.25
CA SER A 72 -6.64 -23.46 17.25
C SER A 72 -7.63 -22.59 18.02
N THR A 73 -7.13 -21.69 18.85
CA THR A 73 -7.91 -20.76 19.69
C THR A 73 -7.48 -19.30 19.37
N PRO A 74 -8.39 -18.34 19.50
CA PRO A 74 -9.78 -18.46 19.97
C PRO A 74 -10.72 -19.12 18.94
N THR A 75 -11.84 -19.67 19.42
CA THR A 75 -12.99 -20.08 18.57
C THR A 75 -13.85 -18.86 18.22
N ALA A 76 -14.84 -19.01 17.34
CA ALA A 76 -15.72 -17.90 16.92
C ALA A 76 -16.44 -17.23 18.10
N GLU A 77 -16.95 -18.04 19.03
CA GLU A 77 -17.67 -17.57 20.23
C GLU A 77 -16.76 -16.89 21.26
N GLN A 78 -15.45 -17.09 21.12
CA GLN A 78 -14.40 -16.59 22.01
C GLN A 78 -13.57 -15.47 21.38
N ALA A 79 -13.99 -14.93 20.23
CA ALA A 79 -13.19 -13.99 19.47
C ALA A 79 -13.93 -12.69 19.09
N VAL A 80 -13.16 -11.61 19.06
CA VAL A 80 -13.39 -10.53 18.10
C VAL A 80 -12.84 -11.02 16.77
N VAL A 81 -13.71 -11.25 15.81
CA VAL A 81 -13.37 -11.71 14.46
C VAL A 81 -13.20 -10.50 13.55
N VAL A 82 -12.04 -10.37 12.92
CA VAL A 82 -11.75 -9.31 11.95
C VAL A 82 -11.76 -9.88 10.53
N CYS A 83 -12.67 -9.40 9.70
CA CYS A 83 -12.71 -9.68 8.26
C CYS A 83 -11.93 -8.61 7.52
N HIS A 84 -10.72 -8.94 7.09
CA HIS A 84 -9.75 -8.00 6.52
C HIS A 84 -9.50 -8.31 5.04
N SER A 85 -10.30 -7.70 4.19
CA SER A 85 -10.21 -7.71 2.72
C SER A 85 -11.25 -6.76 2.13
N GLU A 86 -11.41 -6.78 0.81
CA GLU A 86 -12.57 -6.17 0.17
C GLU A 86 -13.88 -6.80 0.70
N PRO A 87 -14.91 -6.00 1.02
CA PRO A 87 -16.17 -6.51 1.56
C PRO A 87 -16.87 -7.56 0.66
N GLY A 88 -16.56 -7.56 -0.64
CA GLY A 88 -17.03 -8.57 -1.59
C GLY A 88 -16.58 -10.00 -1.25
N ALA A 89 -15.45 -10.16 -0.58
CA ALA A 89 -14.92 -11.45 -0.15
C ALA A 89 -15.57 -11.99 1.15
N TRP A 90 -16.38 -11.21 1.88
CA TRP A 90 -16.94 -11.59 3.18
C TRP A 90 -18.16 -12.50 3.06
N HIS A 91 -19.26 -12.23 3.79
CA HIS A 91 -20.47 -13.03 3.73
C HIS A 91 -21.71 -12.16 3.47
N PRO A 92 -22.56 -12.54 2.50
CA PRO A 92 -22.30 -13.58 1.49
C PRO A 92 -21.07 -13.22 0.65
N ALA A 93 -20.21 -14.19 0.40
CA ALA A 93 -19.03 -14.00 -0.43
C ALA A 93 -19.42 -13.85 -1.91
N LEU A 94 -18.75 -12.91 -2.61
CA LEU A 94 -18.84 -12.77 -4.08
C LEU A 94 -17.79 -13.64 -4.78
N TYR A 95 -16.75 -14.08 -4.07
CA TYR A 95 -15.68 -14.93 -4.55
C TYR A 95 -15.66 -16.27 -3.79
N GLU A 96 -15.01 -17.27 -4.35
CA GLU A 96 -14.75 -18.56 -3.68
C GLU A 96 -13.75 -18.36 -2.52
N THR A 97 -14.26 -18.07 -1.34
CA THR A 97 -13.48 -17.88 -0.13
C THR A 97 -14.23 -18.44 1.08
N SER A 98 -13.52 -18.68 2.17
CA SER A 98 -14.15 -19.06 3.43
C SER A 98 -15.05 -17.94 3.94
N ARG A 99 -16.14 -18.29 4.60
CA ARG A 99 -17.05 -17.30 5.20
C ARG A 99 -16.35 -16.46 6.26
N CYS A 100 -16.45 -15.14 6.14
CA CYS A 100 -16.10 -14.21 7.22
C CYS A 100 -17.23 -13.19 7.45
N PRO A 101 -17.75 -13.02 8.68
CA PRO A 101 -17.37 -13.78 9.88
C PRO A 101 -17.88 -15.23 9.85
N PRO A 102 -17.22 -16.16 10.53
CA PRO A 102 -17.75 -17.51 10.72
C PRO A 102 -19.04 -17.49 11.55
N ALA A 103 -19.86 -18.56 11.44
CA ALA A 103 -21.05 -18.67 12.26
C ALA A 103 -20.70 -18.67 13.76
N GLY A 104 -21.53 -18.01 14.57
CA GLY A 104 -21.34 -17.94 16.02
C GLY A 104 -20.28 -16.91 16.47
N ALA A 105 -19.75 -16.07 15.58
CA ALA A 105 -18.80 -15.03 15.98
C ALA A 105 -19.37 -14.13 17.08
N ALA A 106 -18.64 -14.01 18.21
CA ALA A 106 -19.07 -13.18 19.34
C ALA A 106 -19.16 -11.69 18.93
N VAL A 107 -18.15 -11.20 18.25
CA VAL A 107 -18.08 -9.84 17.71
C VAL A 107 -17.46 -9.90 16.32
N ALA A 108 -18.05 -9.24 15.33
CA ALA A 108 -17.52 -9.15 13.97
C ALA A 108 -17.12 -7.72 13.61
N VAL A 109 -15.90 -7.55 13.11
CA VAL A 109 -15.31 -6.29 12.68
C VAL A 109 -14.92 -6.41 11.21
N GLY A 110 -15.25 -5.40 10.40
CA GLY A 110 -14.76 -5.27 9.03
C GLY A 110 -13.49 -4.42 9.00
N ARG A 111 -12.40 -4.92 8.42
CA ARG A 111 -11.22 -4.14 8.11
C ARG A 111 -11.08 -4.02 6.60
N THR A 112 -11.17 -2.81 6.08
CA THR A 112 -11.14 -2.61 4.62
C THR A 112 -10.76 -1.18 4.26
N MET A 113 -10.45 -0.98 3.00
CA MET A 113 -10.16 0.31 2.40
C MET A 113 -10.71 0.38 0.98
N PHE A 114 -10.77 1.57 0.39
CA PHE A 114 -11.14 1.75 -1.00
C PHE A 114 -10.39 2.95 -1.59
N GLU A 115 -10.20 2.95 -2.93
CA GLU A 115 -9.36 3.93 -3.61
C GLU A 115 -10.14 4.96 -4.43
N THR A 116 -11.48 5.00 -4.29
CA THR A 116 -12.36 5.88 -5.07
C THR A 116 -13.26 6.72 -4.18
N ASP A 117 -13.98 7.67 -4.76
CA ASP A 117 -14.83 8.66 -4.08
C ASP A 117 -16.05 8.07 -3.37
N ARG A 118 -16.38 6.79 -3.59
CA ARG A 118 -17.59 6.12 -3.08
C ARG A 118 -17.38 4.61 -2.90
N LEU A 119 -18.42 3.94 -2.41
CA LEU A 119 -18.50 2.48 -2.28
C LEU A 119 -19.67 1.93 -3.07
N ASP A 120 -19.57 0.66 -3.44
CA ASP A 120 -20.70 -0.11 -3.94
C ASP A 120 -21.78 -0.29 -2.85
N PRO A 121 -23.10 -0.21 -3.17
CA PRO A 121 -24.17 -0.40 -2.21
C PRO A 121 -24.13 -1.76 -1.48
N GLU A 122 -23.71 -2.85 -2.14
CA GLU A 122 -23.57 -4.15 -1.48
C GLU A 122 -22.41 -4.14 -0.48
N HIS A 123 -21.32 -3.41 -0.74
CA HIS A 123 -20.25 -3.20 0.24
C HIS A 123 -20.77 -2.44 1.46
N VAL A 124 -21.53 -1.37 1.26
CA VAL A 124 -22.16 -0.60 2.36
C VAL A 124 -23.04 -1.48 3.23
N LYS A 125 -23.85 -2.35 2.61
CA LYS A 125 -24.72 -3.29 3.34
C LYS A 125 -23.91 -4.27 4.20
N ARG A 126 -22.83 -4.84 3.65
CA ARG A 126 -21.95 -5.78 4.37
C ARG A 126 -21.21 -5.09 5.52
N LEU A 127 -20.72 -3.88 5.29
CA LEU A 127 -20.08 -3.04 6.30
C LEU A 127 -21.04 -2.71 7.44
N ASN A 128 -22.28 -2.33 7.14
CA ASN A 128 -23.31 -2.04 8.14
C ASN A 128 -23.77 -3.27 8.93
N ALA A 129 -23.51 -4.48 8.45
CA ALA A 129 -23.77 -5.71 9.21
C ALA A 129 -22.69 -5.98 10.29
N MET A 130 -21.50 -5.40 10.19
CA MET A 130 -20.44 -5.53 11.18
C MET A 130 -20.72 -4.72 12.45
N ARG A 131 -20.13 -5.14 13.59
CA ARG A 131 -20.16 -4.37 14.85
C ARG A 131 -19.41 -3.06 14.69
N GLU A 132 -18.21 -3.10 14.12
CA GLU A 132 -17.37 -1.97 13.74
C GLU A 132 -16.77 -2.16 12.36
N VAL A 133 -16.31 -1.04 11.78
CA VAL A 133 -15.59 -0.99 10.52
C VAL A 133 -14.32 -0.19 10.73
N TRP A 134 -13.17 -0.83 10.55
CA TRP A 134 -11.86 -0.21 10.65
C TRP A 134 -11.35 0.16 9.27
N VAL A 135 -11.06 1.43 9.07
CA VAL A 135 -10.47 1.97 7.84
C VAL A 135 -9.11 2.58 8.16
N PRO A 136 -8.13 2.54 7.24
CA PRO A 136 -6.77 2.97 7.56
C PRO A 136 -6.62 4.49 7.71
N THR A 137 -7.55 5.29 7.17
CA THR A 137 -7.36 6.74 7.03
C THR A 137 -8.60 7.53 7.40
N ARG A 138 -8.41 8.79 7.78
CA ARG A 138 -9.52 9.74 7.97
C ARG A 138 -10.29 9.96 6.67
N TRP A 139 -9.58 10.06 5.53
CA TRP A 139 -10.20 10.17 4.22
C TRP A 139 -11.14 8.98 3.94
N GLY A 140 -10.68 7.75 4.22
CA GLY A 140 -11.51 6.55 4.11
C GLY A 140 -12.74 6.62 5.01
N LEU A 141 -12.59 7.02 6.27
CA LEU A 141 -13.70 7.19 7.21
C LEU A 141 -14.76 8.14 6.63
N ASP A 142 -14.34 9.32 6.15
CA ASP A 142 -15.25 10.33 5.61
C ASP A 142 -15.92 9.85 4.30
N THR A 143 -15.21 9.10 3.45
CA THR A 143 -15.74 8.52 2.22
C THR A 143 -16.77 7.42 2.51
N PHE A 144 -16.47 6.52 3.45
CA PHE A 144 -17.38 5.45 3.85
C PHE A 144 -18.66 6.00 4.51
N ALA A 145 -18.53 7.02 5.36
CA ALA A 145 -19.69 7.69 5.95
C ALA A 145 -20.58 8.34 4.87
N ARG A 146 -20.00 9.06 3.91
CA ARG A 146 -20.75 9.64 2.78
C ARG A 146 -21.42 8.59 1.91
N ALA A 147 -20.82 7.40 1.78
CA ALA A 147 -21.39 6.28 1.03
C ALA A 147 -22.57 5.59 1.76
N GLY A 148 -22.82 5.89 3.05
CA GLY A 148 -23.94 5.34 3.81
C GLY A 148 -23.54 4.28 4.85
N VAL A 149 -22.25 4.10 5.14
CA VAL A 149 -21.82 3.34 6.31
C VAL A 149 -22.10 4.18 7.56
N ARG A 150 -22.73 3.58 8.56
CA ARG A 150 -23.11 4.26 9.80
C ARG A 150 -21.88 4.82 10.52
N PRO A 151 -21.80 6.15 10.75
CA PRO A 151 -20.60 6.80 11.28
C PRO A 151 -20.15 6.27 12.65
N GLU A 152 -21.11 5.87 13.50
CA GLU A 152 -20.84 5.32 14.83
C GLU A 152 -20.07 3.99 14.80
N LYS A 153 -20.11 3.29 13.66
CA LYS A 153 -19.34 2.04 13.44
C LYS A 153 -17.92 2.27 12.94
N LEU A 154 -17.64 3.44 12.36
CA LEU A 154 -16.37 3.72 11.72
C LEU A 154 -15.26 4.07 12.72
N ARG A 155 -14.09 3.46 12.56
CA ARG A 155 -12.87 3.79 13.31
C ARG A 155 -11.70 3.89 12.35
N VAL A 156 -10.81 4.83 12.63
CA VAL A 156 -9.51 4.90 11.93
C VAL A 156 -8.53 4.02 12.69
N VAL A 157 -8.02 3.00 12.01
CA VAL A 157 -6.95 2.13 12.49
C VAL A 157 -5.90 2.07 11.38
N PRO A 158 -4.73 2.70 11.52
CA PRO A 158 -3.74 2.78 10.44
C PRO A 158 -3.18 1.42 10.05
N GLU A 159 -2.47 1.36 8.92
CA GLU A 159 -1.71 0.17 8.56
C GLU A 159 -0.37 0.14 9.29
N ALA A 160 0.06 -1.06 9.67
CA ALA A 160 1.40 -1.31 10.15
C ALA A 160 2.40 -1.36 8.99
N VAL A 161 3.59 -0.81 9.22
CA VAL A 161 4.72 -0.86 8.29
C VAL A 161 5.85 -1.63 8.96
N ASP A 162 6.42 -2.63 8.28
CA ASP A 162 7.57 -3.39 8.78
C ASP A 162 8.84 -2.50 8.75
N ILE A 163 8.96 -1.67 9.78
CA ILE A 163 10.03 -0.68 9.94
C ILE A 163 11.42 -1.30 10.15
N ASP A 164 11.51 -2.56 10.54
CA ASP A 164 12.79 -3.25 10.69
C ASP A 164 13.29 -3.74 9.34
N ARG A 165 12.37 -4.18 8.49
CA ARG A 165 12.68 -4.56 7.11
C ARG A 165 13.03 -3.33 6.25
N PHE A 166 12.28 -2.25 6.40
CA PHE A 166 12.49 -0.97 5.71
C PHE A 166 13.24 0.01 6.62
N ASP A 167 14.40 -0.43 7.13
CA ASP A 167 15.31 0.34 7.98
C ASP A 167 16.57 0.72 7.20
N ALA A 168 16.91 2.02 7.21
CA ALA A 168 18.03 2.53 6.44
C ALA A 168 19.39 1.98 6.91
N ASP A 169 19.57 1.79 8.23
CA ASP A 169 20.82 1.26 8.79
C ASP A 169 20.96 -0.24 8.47
N ALA A 170 19.87 -1.00 8.55
CA ALA A 170 19.85 -2.40 8.17
C ALA A 170 20.15 -2.60 6.68
N VAL A 171 19.63 -1.72 5.82
CA VAL A 171 19.90 -1.75 4.38
C VAL A 171 21.34 -1.34 4.08
N ALA A 172 21.90 -0.34 4.77
CA ALA A 172 23.29 0.08 4.61
C ALA A 172 24.30 -1.04 4.98
N ALA A 173 23.89 -1.96 5.85
CA ALA A 173 24.68 -3.16 6.19
C ALA A 173 24.52 -4.32 5.19
N SER A 174 23.61 -4.21 4.22
CA SER A 174 23.34 -5.21 3.19
C SER A 174 24.21 -4.96 1.95
N PRO A 175 24.36 -5.97 1.05
CA PRO A 175 25.05 -5.76 -0.23
C PRO A 175 24.42 -4.61 -1.03
N GLU A 176 25.26 -3.79 -1.65
CA GLU A 176 24.83 -2.67 -2.47
C GLU A 176 23.94 -3.15 -3.63
N PHE A 177 22.81 -2.47 -3.82
CA PHE A 177 21.89 -2.72 -4.92
C PHE A 177 22.13 -1.71 -6.05
N ASP A 178 22.74 -2.17 -7.14
CA ASP A 178 22.98 -1.33 -8.32
C ASP A 178 21.74 -1.32 -9.23
N LEU A 179 20.95 -0.23 -9.15
CA LEU A 179 19.78 -0.02 -9.99
C LEU A 179 20.11 -0.08 -11.49
N GLU A 180 21.24 0.47 -11.92
CA GLU A 180 21.58 0.54 -13.34
C GLU A 180 21.99 -0.84 -13.88
N ALA A 181 22.80 -1.57 -13.12
CA ALA A 181 23.23 -2.93 -13.51
C ALA A 181 22.05 -3.92 -13.54
N ARG A 182 21.03 -3.70 -12.70
CA ARG A 182 19.84 -4.58 -12.61
C ARG A 182 18.73 -4.20 -13.59
N ALA A 183 18.68 -2.94 -14.04
CA ALA A 183 17.60 -2.43 -14.86
C ALA A 183 17.94 -2.43 -16.35
N ARG A 184 16.91 -2.57 -17.18
CA ARG A 184 17.01 -2.41 -18.63
C ARG A 184 16.76 -0.97 -19.02
N ARG A 185 17.74 -0.32 -19.65
CA ARG A 185 17.55 1.01 -20.22
C ARG A 185 16.58 0.97 -21.40
N VAL A 186 15.57 1.82 -21.36
CA VAL A 186 14.52 1.92 -22.38
C VAL A 186 14.65 3.20 -23.19
N LEU A 187 14.91 4.34 -22.54
CA LEU A 187 15.04 5.66 -23.18
C LEU A 187 16.33 6.35 -22.72
N GLY A 188 16.79 7.28 -23.53
CA GLY A 188 17.93 8.15 -23.25
C GLY A 188 19.30 7.46 -23.32
N PRO A 189 20.40 8.21 -23.10
CA PRO A 189 21.75 7.69 -23.04
C PRO A 189 21.99 6.91 -21.72
N PRO A 190 23.09 6.14 -21.57
CA PRO A 190 23.48 5.58 -20.27
C PRO A 190 23.74 6.68 -19.24
N LEU A 191 23.71 6.34 -17.96
CA LEU A 191 24.13 7.24 -16.91
C LEU A 191 25.60 7.64 -17.12
N ARG A 192 25.91 8.88 -16.76
CA ARG A 192 27.29 9.38 -16.90
C ARG A 192 28.14 8.76 -15.78
N GLY A 193 29.17 7.99 -16.17
CA GLY A 193 30.21 7.54 -15.26
C GLY A 193 31.12 8.69 -14.81
N GLY A 194 32.13 8.37 -13.99
CA GLY A 194 33.19 9.34 -13.67
C GLY A 194 32.88 10.30 -12.52
N GLY A 195 32.02 9.90 -11.57
CA GLY A 195 31.75 10.67 -10.34
C GLY A 195 30.66 11.75 -10.47
N VAL A 196 30.00 11.85 -11.60
CA VAL A 196 28.83 12.72 -11.75
C VAL A 196 27.64 12.05 -11.04
N ARG A 197 27.12 12.71 -10.00
CA ARG A 197 25.95 12.21 -9.26
C ARG A 197 24.67 12.49 -10.07
N SER A 198 24.01 11.43 -10.51
CA SER A 198 22.70 11.51 -11.14
C SER A 198 21.59 11.34 -10.12
N THR A 199 20.52 12.14 -10.22
CA THR A 199 19.33 11.95 -9.38
C THR A 199 18.51 10.77 -9.92
N LYS A 200 18.36 9.73 -9.09
CA LYS A 200 17.62 8.51 -9.41
C LYS A 200 16.22 8.57 -8.81
N PHE A 201 15.21 8.75 -9.64
CA PHE A 201 13.81 8.61 -9.25
C PHE A 201 13.38 7.16 -9.38
N LEU A 202 12.71 6.61 -8.35
CA LEU A 202 12.14 5.26 -8.37
C LEU A 202 10.62 5.33 -8.31
N SER A 203 9.95 4.52 -9.11
CA SER A 203 8.51 4.28 -9.04
C SER A 203 8.22 2.79 -8.99
N VAL A 204 7.40 2.35 -8.02
CA VAL A 204 7.05 0.95 -7.79
C VAL A 204 5.52 0.82 -7.79
N PHE A 205 4.96 0.08 -8.76
CA PHE A 205 3.51 -0.04 -8.91
C PHE A 205 3.11 -1.25 -9.78
N LYS A 206 1.80 -1.57 -9.81
CA LYS A 206 1.21 -2.44 -10.84
C LYS A 206 0.75 -1.57 -12.00
N TRP A 207 1.04 -1.98 -13.25
CA TRP A 207 0.66 -1.18 -14.43
C TRP A 207 -0.85 -1.22 -14.66
N GLU A 208 -1.54 -0.29 -14.07
CA GLU A 208 -2.99 -0.11 -14.15
C GLU A 208 -3.35 1.38 -14.21
N ALA A 209 -4.52 1.71 -14.73
CA ALA A 209 -4.97 3.09 -14.90
C ALA A 209 -4.97 3.90 -13.60
N ARG A 210 -5.24 3.25 -12.46
CA ARG A 210 -5.22 3.87 -11.13
C ARG A 210 -3.85 4.42 -10.75
N LYS A 211 -2.78 3.79 -11.16
CA LYS A 211 -1.39 4.22 -10.86
C LYS A 211 -0.89 5.34 -11.77
N ALA A 212 -1.67 5.72 -12.78
CA ALA A 212 -1.41 6.82 -13.71
C ALA A 212 0.01 6.81 -14.32
N PRO A 213 0.47 5.70 -14.92
CA PRO A 213 1.80 5.63 -15.51
C PRO A 213 2.01 6.69 -16.60
N GLU A 214 0.96 7.08 -17.32
CA GLU A 214 1.03 8.12 -18.34
C GLU A 214 1.28 9.50 -17.74
N VAL A 215 0.72 9.82 -16.56
CA VAL A 215 0.99 11.08 -15.85
C VAL A 215 2.45 11.15 -15.40
N LEU A 216 2.98 10.03 -14.87
CA LEU A 216 4.38 9.92 -14.47
C LEU A 216 5.31 10.16 -15.68
N LEU A 217 5.10 9.40 -16.76
CA LEU A 217 5.94 9.44 -17.94
C LEU A 217 5.85 10.80 -18.66
N ASN A 218 4.64 11.37 -18.79
CA ASN A 218 4.46 12.70 -19.37
C ASN A 218 5.26 13.76 -18.59
N ALA A 219 5.02 13.84 -17.28
CA ALA A 219 5.66 14.84 -16.44
C ALA A 219 7.19 14.70 -16.42
N TYR A 220 7.71 13.47 -16.38
CA TYR A 220 9.14 13.21 -16.37
C TYR A 220 9.81 13.56 -17.71
N LEU A 221 9.22 13.13 -18.83
CA LEU A 221 9.73 13.40 -20.18
C LEU A 221 9.64 14.89 -20.55
N ASP A 222 8.72 15.64 -19.95
CA ASP A 222 8.62 17.10 -20.10
C ASP A 222 9.50 17.88 -19.12
N ALA A 223 9.87 17.27 -17.99
CA ALA A 223 10.75 17.89 -17.02
C ALA A 223 12.20 17.94 -17.48
N PHE A 224 12.67 16.88 -18.13
CA PHE A 224 14.09 16.62 -18.35
C PHE A 224 14.41 16.26 -19.81
N THR A 225 15.71 16.27 -20.12
CA THR A 225 16.31 15.90 -21.40
C THR A 225 17.46 14.91 -21.21
N ALA A 226 18.07 14.45 -22.28
CA ALA A 226 19.26 13.60 -22.22
C ALA A 226 20.48 14.28 -21.58
N GLU A 227 20.49 15.62 -21.51
CA GLU A 227 21.60 16.40 -20.94
C GLU A 227 21.51 16.49 -19.41
N ASP A 228 20.31 16.32 -18.83
CA ASP A 228 20.10 16.38 -17.40
C ASP A 228 20.62 15.09 -16.72
N ASP A 229 21.31 15.22 -15.58
CA ASP A 229 21.83 14.10 -14.82
C ASP A 229 20.74 13.48 -13.92
N VAL A 230 19.75 12.91 -14.58
CA VAL A 230 18.58 12.26 -13.95
C VAL A 230 18.32 10.90 -14.59
N ALA A 231 17.71 10.00 -13.83
CA ALA A 231 17.16 8.75 -14.32
C ALA A 231 15.85 8.40 -13.61
N LEU A 232 14.88 7.87 -14.34
CA LEU A 232 13.66 7.28 -13.82
C LEU A 232 13.76 5.76 -13.91
N PHE A 233 13.68 5.09 -12.77
CA PHE A 233 13.59 3.64 -12.66
C PHE A 233 12.14 3.24 -12.38
N VAL A 234 11.58 2.41 -13.23
CA VAL A 234 10.19 1.93 -13.13
C VAL A 234 10.23 0.42 -12.82
N ARG A 235 9.91 0.07 -11.58
CA ARG A 235 9.64 -1.30 -11.17
C ARG A 235 8.14 -1.53 -11.23
N CYS A 236 7.72 -2.40 -12.12
CA CYS A 236 6.31 -2.58 -12.39
C CYS A 236 5.96 -4.06 -12.61
N ASP A 237 4.85 -4.52 -11.99
CA ASP A 237 4.20 -5.77 -12.35
C ASP A 237 3.06 -5.48 -13.33
N LEU A 238 2.87 -6.38 -14.29
CA LEU A 238 1.70 -6.33 -15.16
C LEU A 238 0.55 -7.10 -14.50
N TYR A 239 -0.62 -6.47 -14.47
CA TYR A 239 -1.83 -7.09 -13.95
C TYR A 239 -2.50 -7.91 -15.06
N HIS A 240 -2.59 -9.25 -14.89
CA HIS A 240 -3.38 -10.20 -15.70
C HIS A 240 -3.30 -10.08 -17.24
N ASP A 241 -2.20 -9.63 -17.80
CA ASP A 241 -2.04 -9.57 -19.26
C ASP A 241 -1.37 -10.85 -19.77
N ALA A 242 -2.09 -11.97 -19.70
CA ALA A 242 -1.69 -13.24 -20.36
C ALA A 242 -1.49 -13.08 -21.88
N ALA A 243 -1.96 -11.98 -22.47
CA ALA A 243 -1.79 -11.67 -23.89
C ALA A 243 -0.44 -11.02 -24.22
N THR A 244 0.33 -10.55 -23.22
CA THR A 244 1.64 -9.92 -23.42
C THR A 244 2.82 -10.74 -22.95
N GLU A 245 2.69 -12.05 -22.81
CA GLU A 245 3.83 -12.97 -22.89
C GLU A 245 4.39 -12.90 -24.31
N THR A 246 4.90 -11.73 -24.67
CA THR A 246 5.65 -11.53 -25.91
C THR A 246 6.89 -12.41 -25.83
N ARG A 247 7.03 -13.30 -26.77
CA ARG A 247 8.17 -14.17 -26.99
C ARG A 247 9.49 -13.40 -26.72
N GLY A 248 10.04 -13.52 -25.50
CA GLY A 248 11.39 -13.10 -25.15
C GLY A 248 11.65 -11.62 -24.87
N GLY A 249 10.64 -10.74 -24.71
CA GLY A 249 10.80 -9.33 -24.39
C GLY A 249 10.34 -8.96 -22.99
N ASP A 250 10.93 -7.90 -22.39
CA ASP A 250 10.45 -7.29 -21.17
C ASP A 250 9.22 -6.41 -21.48
N PRO A 251 8.02 -6.79 -21.03
CA PRO A 251 6.78 -6.10 -21.39
C PRO A 251 6.68 -4.69 -20.81
N VAL A 252 7.34 -4.39 -19.70
CA VAL A 252 7.38 -3.03 -19.11
C VAL A 252 8.20 -2.10 -20.02
N SER A 253 9.37 -2.56 -20.46
CA SER A 253 10.18 -1.83 -21.45
C SER A 253 9.40 -1.55 -22.73
N ALA A 254 8.67 -2.52 -23.25
CA ALA A 254 7.87 -2.36 -24.47
C ALA A 254 6.76 -1.29 -24.29
N ARG A 255 6.06 -1.27 -23.14
CA ARG A 255 5.03 -0.26 -22.85
C ARG A 255 5.61 1.15 -22.71
N ILE A 256 6.75 1.31 -22.05
CA ILE A 256 7.44 2.60 -21.93
C ILE A 256 7.88 3.10 -23.32
N ALA A 257 8.48 2.23 -24.14
CA ALA A 257 8.92 2.58 -25.48
C ALA A 257 7.76 2.99 -26.39
N ALA A 258 6.67 2.20 -26.40
CA ALA A 258 5.47 2.50 -27.17
C ALA A 258 4.81 3.82 -26.74
N PHE A 259 4.78 4.10 -25.44
CA PHE A 259 4.30 5.37 -24.92
C PHE A 259 5.13 6.56 -25.42
N ALA A 260 6.45 6.45 -25.37
CA ALA A 260 7.34 7.51 -25.86
C ALA A 260 7.21 7.73 -27.37
N GLU A 261 7.01 6.67 -28.15
CA GLU A 261 6.79 6.75 -29.60
C GLU A 261 5.47 7.45 -29.92
N ALA A 262 4.36 7.03 -29.29
CA ALA A 262 3.05 7.67 -29.45
C ALA A 262 3.07 9.17 -29.11
N ARG A 263 3.89 9.59 -28.14
CA ARG A 263 4.10 11.02 -27.84
C ARG A 263 4.82 11.76 -28.97
N ARG A 264 5.86 11.14 -29.58
CA ARG A 264 6.60 11.74 -30.71
C ARG A 264 5.70 11.92 -31.92
N GLU A 265 4.88 10.94 -32.23
CA GLU A 265 3.90 11.00 -33.33
C GLU A 265 2.89 12.15 -33.13
N LYS A 266 2.50 12.44 -31.88
CA LYS A 266 1.62 13.57 -31.53
C LYS A 266 2.32 14.94 -31.47
N GLY A 267 3.60 15.01 -31.89
CA GLY A 267 4.35 16.25 -31.94
C GLY A 267 4.97 16.72 -30.63
N ALA A 268 5.06 15.86 -29.65
CA ALA A 268 5.84 16.15 -28.43
C ALA A 268 7.32 16.38 -28.79
N THR A 269 7.97 17.24 -28.03
CA THR A 269 9.27 17.87 -28.33
C THR A 269 10.32 16.96 -28.99
N ARG A 270 11.04 17.50 -29.99
CA ARG A 270 12.20 16.89 -30.68
C ARG A 270 13.47 16.79 -29.80
N LYS A 271 13.41 17.12 -28.52
CA LYS A 271 14.55 16.98 -27.61
C LYS A 271 14.87 15.52 -27.35
N ALA A 272 16.16 15.20 -27.20
CA ALA A 272 16.59 13.86 -26.84
C ALA A 272 16.01 13.47 -25.48
N SER A 273 15.41 12.28 -25.39
CA SER A 273 14.71 11.80 -24.21
C SER A 273 15.66 11.64 -23.02
N PRO A 274 15.23 11.98 -21.79
CA PRO A 274 15.95 11.66 -20.57
C PRO A 274 16.02 10.14 -20.36
N ARG A 275 16.80 9.73 -19.38
CA ARG A 275 17.03 8.29 -19.07
C ARG A 275 15.83 7.69 -18.37
N VAL A 276 15.30 6.60 -18.96
CA VAL A 276 14.25 5.78 -18.35
C VAL A 276 14.69 4.31 -18.38
N TYR A 277 14.59 3.66 -17.24
CA TYR A 277 14.94 2.27 -17.05
C TYR A 277 13.74 1.46 -16.56
N ALA A 278 13.53 0.28 -17.10
CA ALA A 278 12.62 -0.73 -16.57
C ALA A 278 13.40 -1.64 -15.62
N LEU A 279 12.98 -1.68 -14.36
CA LEU A 279 13.56 -2.58 -13.36
C LEU A 279 12.74 -3.89 -13.35
N PRO A 280 13.34 -5.05 -13.58
CA PRO A 280 12.63 -6.33 -13.53
C PRO A 280 12.11 -6.62 -12.13
N ARG A 281 11.38 -7.73 -11.97
CA ARG A 281 10.92 -8.17 -10.66
C ARG A 281 12.11 -8.30 -9.70
N VAL A 282 12.03 -7.58 -8.60
CA VAL A 282 12.99 -7.61 -7.51
C VAL A 282 12.42 -8.54 -6.43
N PRO A 283 13.20 -9.49 -5.91
CA PRO A 283 12.78 -10.32 -4.77
C PRO A 283 12.36 -9.47 -3.59
N GLU A 284 11.33 -9.91 -2.87
CA GLU A 284 10.82 -9.18 -1.71
C GLU A 284 11.91 -8.85 -0.68
N THR A 285 12.88 -9.75 -0.47
CA THR A 285 14.02 -9.55 0.43
C THR A 285 14.98 -8.43 -0.02
N GLU A 286 15.05 -8.14 -1.32
CA GLU A 286 15.92 -7.12 -1.89
C GLU A 286 15.20 -5.77 -2.11
N MET A 287 13.86 -5.73 -1.97
CA MET A 287 13.08 -4.50 -2.19
C MET A 287 13.56 -3.31 -1.34
N PRO A 288 13.89 -3.47 -0.03
CA PRO A 288 14.43 -2.35 0.74
C PRO A 288 15.72 -1.76 0.14
N SER A 289 16.63 -2.62 -0.33
CA SER A 289 17.88 -2.18 -0.98
C SER A 289 17.62 -1.49 -2.33
N ALA A 290 16.61 -1.94 -3.08
CA ALA A 290 16.22 -1.30 -4.33
C ALA A 290 15.63 0.12 -4.09
N TYR A 291 14.84 0.31 -3.04
CA TYR A 291 14.38 1.65 -2.63
C TYR A 291 15.57 2.53 -2.22
N ALA A 292 16.43 2.03 -1.33
CA ALA A 292 17.57 2.81 -0.80
C ALA A 292 18.61 3.19 -1.86
N ALA A 293 18.65 2.48 -3.00
CA ALA A 293 19.51 2.81 -4.14
C ALA A 293 19.00 4.01 -4.97
N ALA A 294 17.80 4.53 -4.67
CA ALA A 294 17.23 5.72 -5.30
C ALA A 294 17.43 6.97 -4.44
N ASP A 295 17.31 8.16 -5.06
CA ASP A 295 17.38 9.46 -4.39
C ASP A 295 15.98 10.01 -4.05
N ALA A 296 14.93 9.55 -4.76
CA ALA A 296 13.55 9.94 -4.49
C ALA A 296 12.57 8.89 -5.02
N PHE A 297 11.44 8.76 -4.33
CA PHE A 297 10.31 7.95 -4.77
C PHE A 297 9.22 8.84 -5.40
N VAL A 298 8.62 8.39 -6.50
CA VAL A 298 7.54 9.12 -7.17
C VAL A 298 6.42 8.17 -7.62
N LEU A 299 5.17 8.45 -7.20
CA LEU A 299 4.01 7.72 -7.70
C LEU A 299 2.77 8.63 -7.71
N PRO A 300 2.35 9.13 -8.88
CA PRO A 300 1.19 10.01 -9.02
C PRO A 300 -0.11 9.23 -9.17
N SER A 301 -0.37 8.25 -8.30
CA SER A 301 -1.59 7.44 -8.37
C SER A 301 -2.86 8.29 -8.27
N ARG A 302 -3.93 7.85 -8.92
CA ARG A 302 -5.26 8.49 -8.87
C ARG A 302 -5.98 8.23 -7.56
N GLY A 303 -5.63 7.16 -6.87
CA GLY A 303 -6.16 6.78 -5.57
C GLY A 303 -5.45 5.58 -4.99
N GLU A 304 -5.35 5.57 -3.66
CA GLU A 304 -4.78 4.48 -2.86
C GLU A 304 -5.66 4.24 -1.64
N GLY A 305 -5.82 2.99 -1.24
CA GLY A 305 -6.42 2.69 0.06
C GLY A 305 -5.56 3.19 1.22
N TRP A 306 -4.24 2.94 1.09
CA TRP A 306 -3.19 3.44 1.98
C TRP A 306 -2.03 4.00 1.15
N GLY A 307 -1.30 3.14 0.47
CA GLY A 307 -0.12 3.50 -0.31
C GLY A 307 1.16 2.89 0.26
N ARG A 308 1.21 1.56 0.36
CA ARG A 308 2.35 0.84 0.92
C ARG A 308 3.69 1.23 0.31
N PRO A 309 3.87 1.29 -1.03
CA PRO A 309 5.14 1.71 -1.63
C PRO A 309 5.63 3.09 -1.16
N HIS A 310 4.70 3.99 -0.88
CA HIS A 310 5.01 5.34 -0.39
C HIS A 310 5.58 5.29 1.03
N VAL A 311 4.90 4.59 1.96
CA VAL A 311 5.36 4.51 3.37
C VAL A 311 6.62 3.66 3.51
N GLU A 312 6.84 2.67 2.65
CA GLU A 312 8.06 1.88 2.55
C GLU A 312 9.25 2.77 2.16
N ALA A 313 9.07 3.59 1.11
CA ALA A 313 10.05 4.61 0.72
C ALA A 313 10.31 5.63 1.84
N MET A 314 9.24 6.12 2.49
CA MET A 314 9.35 7.05 3.63
C MET A 314 10.08 6.43 4.82
N SER A 315 9.86 5.14 5.10
CA SER A 315 10.53 4.43 6.21
C SER A 315 12.05 4.39 6.02
N LEU A 316 12.51 4.30 4.79
CA LEU A 316 13.92 4.33 4.39
C LEU A 316 14.50 5.75 4.28
N GLY A 317 13.72 6.78 4.56
CA GLY A 317 14.17 8.15 4.48
C GLY A 317 14.21 8.73 3.06
N LEU A 318 13.56 8.11 2.07
CA LEU A 318 13.44 8.69 0.75
C LEU A 318 12.45 9.85 0.75
N PRO A 319 12.76 10.97 0.08
CA PRO A 319 11.76 11.98 -0.24
C PRO A 319 10.71 11.39 -1.19
N VAL A 320 9.44 11.61 -0.88
CA VAL A 320 8.31 11.04 -1.62
C VAL A 320 7.52 12.14 -2.33
N ILE A 321 7.31 11.98 -3.64
CA ILE A 321 6.35 12.77 -4.43
C ILE A 321 5.14 11.88 -4.67
N ALA A 322 3.97 12.25 -4.14
CA ALA A 322 2.76 11.47 -4.33
C ALA A 322 1.50 12.33 -4.28
N THR A 323 0.43 11.82 -4.88
CA THR A 323 -0.85 12.54 -4.99
C THR A 323 -1.44 12.88 -3.62
N ASN A 324 -1.77 14.14 -3.41
CA ASN A 324 -2.40 14.63 -2.17
C ASN A 324 -3.91 14.33 -2.17
N TRP A 325 -4.24 13.05 -2.24
CA TRP A 325 -5.62 12.55 -2.24
C TRP A 325 -5.66 11.12 -1.72
N SER A 326 -6.77 10.72 -1.07
CA SER A 326 -7.03 9.38 -0.53
C SER A 326 -5.97 8.90 0.50
N GLY A 327 -5.56 7.65 0.46
CA GLY A 327 -4.66 7.01 1.42
C GLY A 327 -3.42 7.82 1.80
N PRO A 328 -2.62 8.32 0.86
CA PRO A 328 -1.39 9.05 1.15
C PRO A 328 -1.57 10.29 2.04
N THR A 329 -2.75 10.88 2.09
CA THR A 329 -3.05 12.04 2.98
C THR A 329 -2.95 11.70 4.47
N ALA A 330 -2.94 10.41 4.83
CA ALA A 330 -2.82 9.97 6.23
C ALA A 330 -1.41 10.15 6.79
N PHE A 331 -0.38 10.12 5.95
CA PHE A 331 1.02 10.12 6.38
C PHE A 331 1.86 11.22 5.74
N MET A 332 1.44 11.77 4.60
CA MET A 332 2.15 12.87 3.95
C MET A 332 1.76 14.24 4.51
N THR A 333 2.75 15.08 4.69
CA THR A 333 2.63 16.52 4.97
C THR A 333 3.63 17.29 4.11
N ARG A 334 3.53 18.61 4.08
CA ARG A 334 4.52 19.44 3.36
C ARG A 334 5.90 19.41 4.00
N GLU A 335 5.99 19.00 5.26
CA GLU A 335 7.24 18.93 6.03
C GLU A 335 8.01 17.63 5.77
N ASN A 336 7.31 16.52 5.44
CA ASN A 336 7.90 15.19 5.28
C ASN A 336 7.75 14.58 3.88
N ALA A 337 7.12 15.29 2.93
CA ALA A 337 6.90 14.82 1.56
C ALA A 337 6.71 15.98 0.58
N TYR A 338 6.46 15.65 -0.67
CA TYR A 338 6.06 16.57 -1.74
C TYR A 338 4.63 16.22 -2.20
N PRO A 339 3.58 16.73 -1.52
CA PRO A 339 2.20 16.46 -1.88
C PRO A 339 1.86 17.01 -3.26
N LEU A 340 1.57 16.13 -4.21
CA LEU A 340 1.22 16.46 -5.59
C LEU A 340 -0.23 16.94 -5.66
N ALA A 341 -0.45 18.11 -6.22
CA ALA A 341 -1.78 18.66 -6.43
C ALA A 341 -2.61 17.79 -7.40
N VAL A 342 -3.91 17.78 -7.18
CA VAL A 342 -4.90 17.17 -8.05
C VAL A 342 -5.65 18.25 -8.82
N GLN A 343 -6.29 17.87 -9.93
CA GLN A 343 -7.24 18.73 -10.63
C GLN A 343 -8.51 18.90 -9.80
N ASP A 344 -9.24 19.97 -10.03
CA ASP A 344 -10.44 20.30 -9.26
C ASP A 344 -11.55 19.23 -9.42
N GLU A 345 -11.64 18.63 -10.61
CA GLU A 345 -12.63 17.62 -10.91
C GLU A 345 -12.07 16.20 -10.84
N LEU A 346 -12.84 15.31 -10.20
CA LEU A 346 -12.57 13.89 -10.21
C LEU A 346 -12.90 13.31 -11.59
N VAL A 347 -12.08 12.37 -12.07
CA VAL A 347 -12.28 11.69 -13.35
C VAL A 347 -12.94 10.33 -13.16
N ALA A 348 -13.74 9.90 -14.14
CA ALA A 348 -14.36 8.58 -14.15
C ALA A 348 -13.31 7.48 -14.29
N LEU A 349 -13.62 6.32 -13.74
CA LEU A 349 -12.84 5.10 -13.99
C LEU A 349 -13.02 4.64 -15.45
N PRO A 350 -12.10 3.80 -15.97
CA PRO A 350 -12.25 3.20 -17.30
C PRO A 350 -13.60 2.49 -17.47
N GLU A 351 -14.13 2.50 -18.69
CA GLU A 351 -15.45 1.91 -19.01
C GLU A 351 -15.52 0.39 -18.77
N ASP A 352 -14.40 -0.30 -18.88
CA ASP A 352 -14.25 -1.72 -18.60
C ASP A 352 -14.06 -2.04 -17.10
N SER A 353 -13.97 -1.01 -16.26
CA SER A 353 -13.86 -1.18 -14.81
C SER A 353 -15.18 -1.72 -14.23
N HIS A 354 -15.07 -2.69 -13.32
CA HIS A 354 -16.19 -3.12 -12.48
C HIS A 354 -16.84 -1.94 -11.72
N TRP A 355 -16.05 -0.94 -11.36
CA TRP A 355 -16.44 0.26 -10.62
C TRP A 355 -16.59 1.51 -11.52
N LYS A 356 -16.96 1.37 -12.78
CA LYS A 356 -17.03 2.47 -13.78
C LYS A 356 -17.86 3.70 -13.37
N THR A 357 -18.79 3.55 -12.42
CA THR A 357 -19.57 4.67 -11.87
C THR A 357 -18.84 5.46 -10.80
N HIS A 358 -17.70 4.96 -10.31
CA HIS A 358 -16.86 5.63 -9.34
C HIS A 358 -15.95 6.66 -10.01
N ARG A 359 -15.36 7.51 -9.17
CA ARG A 359 -14.41 8.54 -9.59
C ARG A 359 -13.18 8.50 -8.71
N TRP A 360 -12.07 8.97 -9.25
CA TRP A 360 -10.81 9.15 -8.55
C TRP A 360 -10.15 10.48 -8.92
N ALA A 361 -9.09 10.87 -8.23
CA ALA A 361 -8.38 12.10 -8.52
C ALA A 361 -7.63 12.02 -9.86
N GLN A 362 -7.45 13.16 -10.50
CA GLN A 362 -6.49 13.33 -11.60
C GLN A 362 -5.29 14.12 -11.09
N PRO A 363 -4.12 13.50 -10.96
CA PRO A 363 -2.90 14.22 -10.57
C PRO A 363 -2.50 15.26 -11.61
N SER A 364 -1.99 16.40 -11.15
CA SER A 364 -1.54 17.48 -12.02
C SER A 364 -0.17 17.18 -12.63
N GLU A 365 -0.12 16.89 -13.94
CA GLU A 365 1.14 16.70 -14.67
C GLU A 365 2.06 17.93 -14.56
N HIS A 366 1.48 19.13 -14.66
CA HIS A 366 2.24 20.38 -14.54
C HIS A 366 2.91 20.52 -13.18
N HIS A 367 2.17 20.23 -12.08
CA HIS A 367 2.75 20.30 -10.75
C HIS A 367 3.76 19.17 -10.52
N LEU A 368 3.49 17.94 -11.02
CA LEU A 368 4.45 16.85 -10.94
C LEU A 368 5.78 17.21 -11.63
N ARG A 369 5.71 17.79 -12.84
CA ARG A 369 6.90 18.29 -13.53
C ARG A 369 7.69 19.30 -12.71
N SER A 370 7.01 20.20 -12.03
CA SER A 370 7.64 21.21 -11.17
C SER A 370 8.29 20.56 -9.94
N LEU A 371 7.62 19.59 -9.31
CA LEU A 371 8.15 18.86 -8.16
C LEU A 371 9.37 18.01 -8.51
N LEU A 372 9.37 17.33 -9.66
CA LEU A 372 10.52 16.54 -10.13
C LEU A 372 11.75 17.44 -10.31
N LYS A 373 11.59 18.61 -10.97
CA LYS A 373 12.68 19.60 -11.12
C LYS A 373 13.14 20.15 -9.78
N HIS A 374 12.23 20.43 -8.87
CA HIS A 374 12.54 20.94 -7.55
C HIS A 374 13.37 19.95 -6.73
N VAL A 375 12.96 18.69 -6.68
CA VAL A 375 13.68 17.62 -5.97
C VAL A 375 15.09 17.43 -6.54
N HIS A 376 15.24 17.44 -7.87
CA HIS A 376 16.55 17.37 -8.53
C HIS A 376 17.45 18.56 -8.17
N ALA A 377 16.89 19.78 -8.17
CA ALA A 377 17.63 21.01 -7.90
C ALA A 377 17.92 21.24 -6.39
N SER A 378 17.21 20.55 -5.50
CA SER A 378 17.25 20.82 -4.06
C SER A 378 17.47 19.52 -3.23
N PRO A 379 18.56 18.76 -3.47
CA PRO A 379 18.78 17.45 -2.86
C PRO A 379 18.86 17.49 -1.33
N GLU A 380 19.40 18.57 -0.74
CA GLU A 380 19.50 18.71 0.71
C GLU A 380 18.12 18.94 1.37
N GLU A 381 17.23 19.69 0.73
CA GLU A 381 15.85 19.81 1.22
C GLU A 381 15.14 18.45 1.12
N ALA A 382 15.29 17.77 -0.01
CA ALA A 382 14.71 16.48 -0.26
C ALA A 382 15.16 15.45 0.81
N ARG A 383 16.46 15.38 1.10
CA ARG A 383 17.01 14.53 2.16
C ARG A 383 16.40 14.83 3.53
N ARG A 384 16.33 16.11 3.94
CA ARG A 384 15.71 16.50 5.23
C ARG A 384 14.24 16.10 5.34
N LYS A 385 13.48 16.18 4.23
CA LYS A 385 12.08 15.71 4.20
C LYS A 385 12.00 14.19 4.36
N GLY A 386 12.88 13.45 3.69
CA GLY A 386 13.00 12.00 3.82
C GLY A 386 13.31 11.57 5.25
N GLU A 387 14.31 12.19 5.90
CA GLU A 387 14.65 11.91 7.31
C GLU A 387 13.46 12.15 8.25
N ARG A 388 12.72 13.23 8.03
CA ARG A 388 11.50 13.51 8.80
C ARG A 388 10.41 12.49 8.53
N ALA A 389 10.29 12.04 7.28
CA ALA A 389 9.34 11.00 6.89
C ALA A 389 9.63 9.68 7.62
N ALA A 390 10.89 9.24 7.67
CA ALA A 390 11.30 8.02 8.38
C ALA A 390 10.95 8.10 9.88
N ALA A 391 11.25 9.23 10.52
CA ALA A 391 10.93 9.45 11.92
C ALA A 391 9.40 9.39 12.18
N ASP A 392 8.59 10.00 11.30
CA ASP A 392 7.14 10.00 11.42
C ASP A 392 6.54 8.60 11.21
N VAL A 393 7.02 7.84 10.20
CA VAL A 393 6.58 6.47 9.93
C VAL A 393 6.91 5.56 11.11
N ARG A 394 8.15 5.59 11.60
CA ARG A 394 8.60 4.79 12.75
C ARG A 394 7.76 5.05 14.00
N ARG A 395 7.46 6.33 14.30
CA ARG A 395 6.67 6.71 15.47
C ARG A 395 5.21 6.27 15.36
N ARG A 396 4.59 6.42 14.18
CA ARG A 396 3.14 6.29 14.00
C ARG A 396 2.68 4.92 13.55
N PHE A 397 3.49 4.23 12.74
CA PHE A 397 3.08 3.06 11.99
C PHE A 397 3.95 1.82 12.23
N ALA A 398 4.85 1.87 13.23
CA ALA A 398 5.57 0.68 13.67
C ALA A 398 4.57 -0.44 14.03
N PRO A 399 4.89 -1.72 13.72
CA PRO A 399 3.99 -2.85 13.96
C PRO A 399 3.48 -2.89 15.39
N GLU A 400 4.33 -2.65 16.39
CA GLU A 400 3.96 -2.66 17.80
C GLU A 400 3.05 -1.49 18.19
N THR A 401 3.20 -0.33 17.52
CA THR A 401 2.35 0.84 17.76
C THR A 401 0.92 0.57 17.28
N VAL A 402 0.77 0.03 16.07
CA VAL A 402 -0.54 -0.33 15.52
C VAL A 402 -1.15 -1.53 16.26
N ALA A 403 -0.34 -2.52 16.62
CA ALA A 403 -0.78 -3.67 17.41
C ALA A 403 -1.38 -3.25 18.76
N ARG A 404 -0.75 -2.32 19.48
CA ARG A 404 -1.32 -1.77 20.74
C ARG A 404 -2.65 -1.06 20.52
N GLU A 405 -2.83 -0.39 19.40
CA GLU A 405 -4.11 0.25 19.06
C GLU A 405 -5.19 -0.81 18.78
N VAL A 406 -4.87 -1.83 17.98
CA VAL A 406 -5.78 -2.97 17.72
C VAL A 406 -6.14 -3.70 19.02
N THR A 407 -5.16 -3.98 19.88
CA THR A 407 -5.42 -4.63 21.18
C THR A 407 -6.41 -3.83 22.04
N ARG A 408 -6.25 -2.50 22.13
CA ARG A 408 -7.19 -1.64 22.84
C ARG A 408 -8.62 -1.70 22.27
N HIS A 409 -8.76 -1.77 20.95
CA HIS A 409 -10.06 -1.94 20.31
C HIS A 409 -10.68 -3.31 20.65
N VAL A 410 -9.89 -4.39 20.58
CA VAL A 410 -10.33 -5.75 20.91
C VAL A 410 -10.80 -5.82 22.38
N GLU A 411 -10.02 -5.30 23.32
CA GLU A 411 -10.36 -5.28 24.74
C GLU A 411 -11.64 -4.48 25.03
N ARG A 412 -11.83 -3.33 24.38
CA ARG A 412 -13.04 -2.52 24.50
C ARG A 412 -14.26 -3.29 23.98
N LEU A 413 -14.17 -3.87 22.78
CA LEU A 413 -15.25 -4.65 22.19
C LEU A 413 -15.59 -5.89 23.05
N ALA A 414 -14.57 -6.53 23.63
CA ALA A 414 -14.76 -7.65 24.54
C ALA A 414 -15.48 -7.24 25.84
N ARG A 415 -15.23 -6.04 26.38
CA ARG A 415 -15.96 -5.51 27.55
C ARG A 415 -17.42 -5.23 27.20
N GLU A 416 -17.66 -4.49 26.13
CA GLU A 416 -19.00 -4.15 25.65
C GLU A 416 -19.86 -5.40 25.43
N TRP A 417 -19.32 -6.41 24.75
CA TRP A 417 -20.01 -7.67 24.49
C TRP A 417 -20.37 -8.42 25.80
N ARG A 418 -19.46 -8.47 26.79
CA ARG A 418 -19.74 -9.09 28.10
C ARG A 418 -20.84 -8.37 28.86
N GLU A 419 -20.83 -7.04 28.84
CA GLU A 419 -21.85 -6.22 29.50
C GLU A 419 -23.23 -6.43 28.85
N GLU A 420 -23.30 -6.49 27.54
CA GLU A 420 -24.53 -6.77 26.79
C GLU A 420 -25.08 -8.16 27.13
N ARG A 421 -24.23 -9.20 27.16
CA ARG A 421 -24.64 -10.55 27.58
C ARG A 421 -25.16 -10.59 29.01
N ALA A 422 -24.45 -9.97 29.93
CA ALA A 422 -24.85 -9.95 31.34
C ALA A 422 -26.16 -9.19 31.57
N ARG A 423 -26.50 -8.23 30.72
CA ARG A 423 -27.84 -7.56 30.72
C ARG A 423 -28.91 -8.50 30.21
N ALA A 424 -28.67 -9.15 29.06
CA ALA A 424 -29.63 -10.09 28.49
C ALA A 424 -29.95 -11.28 29.43
N GLU A 425 -28.92 -11.80 30.11
CA GLU A 425 -29.08 -12.89 31.11
C GLU A 425 -29.86 -12.43 32.36
N ARG A 426 -29.90 -11.14 32.69
CA ARG A 426 -30.70 -10.63 33.84
C ARG A 426 -32.15 -10.30 33.46
N GLU A 427 -32.42 -10.15 32.16
CA GLU A 427 -33.77 -9.84 31.64
C GLU A 427 -34.57 -11.12 31.29
N LEU A 428 -33.92 -12.31 31.32
CA LEU A 428 -34.54 -13.63 31.18
C LEU A 428 -34.87 -14.25 32.56
#